data_3993d36778893d6df886962f76153986
#
_entry.id   3993d36778893d6df886962f76153986
#
_cell.length_a   1.000
_cell.length_b   1.000
_cell.length_c   1.000
_cell.angle_alpha   90.00
_cell.angle_beta   90.00
_cell.angle_gamma   90.00
#
_symmetry.space_group_name_H-M   'P 1'
#
loop_
_entity.id
_entity.type
_entity.pdbx_description
1 polymer ?
#
loop_
_entity_poly.entity_id
_entity_poly.type
_entity_poly.pdbx_seq_one_letter_code
_entity_poly.pdbx_strand_id
1 'polypeptide(L)'
;MALTPIAANSLIYMLPKRREAVRVAIEPAYTLVDIPRCAAEQYPRLVLGENDIAIFERTLPWDHAAGALFVNEAGGKVARPDGSPYRVDEHARPGLIGAASERLWDEAVARLPAPTADG
;
A
#
# COMPACT_ATOMS: atom_id res chain seq x y z
N MET A 1 -7.36 -3.12 -24.62
CA MET A 1 -6.03 -3.28 -24.05
C MET A 1 -6.04 -2.87 -22.58
N ALA A 2 -5.56 -3.72 -21.71
CA ALA A 2 -5.52 -3.41 -20.29
C ALA A 2 -4.36 -2.46 -19.99
N LEU A 3 -4.64 -1.40 -19.22
CA LEU A 3 -3.60 -0.48 -18.77
C LEU A 3 -2.83 -1.12 -17.60
N THR A 4 -1.54 -0.84 -17.55
CA THR A 4 -0.72 -1.29 -16.42
C THR A 4 -1.17 -0.54 -15.16
N PRO A 5 -1.52 -1.24 -14.08
CA PRO A 5 -1.90 -0.58 -12.83
C PRO A 5 -0.77 0.29 -12.27
N ILE A 6 -1.14 1.39 -11.64
CA ILE A 6 -0.20 2.33 -11.04
C ILE A 6 -0.08 2.03 -9.54
N ALA A 7 1.12 1.71 -9.08
CA ALA A 7 1.39 1.45 -7.67
C ALA A 7 2.18 2.62 -7.06
N ALA A 8 1.53 3.36 -6.18
CA ALA A 8 2.20 4.35 -5.35
C ALA A 8 2.90 3.62 -4.21
N ASN A 9 4.14 3.98 -3.92
CA ASN A 9 4.94 3.20 -2.99
C ASN A 9 5.83 4.07 -2.12
N SER A 10 6.21 3.51 -0.97
CA SER A 10 7.10 4.16 -0.01
C SER A 10 8.51 3.55 -0.06
N LEU A 11 8.95 3.09 -1.22
CA LEU A 11 10.24 2.40 -1.35
C LEU A 11 11.41 3.21 -0.80
N ILE A 12 11.39 4.53 -0.98
CA ILE A 12 12.47 5.40 -0.50
C ILE A 12 12.64 5.38 1.01
N TYR A 13 11.59 4.97 1.75
CA TYR A 13 11.62 4.90 3.22
C TYR A 13 11.92 3.50 3.74
N MET A 14 12.11 2.54 2.83
CA MET A 14 12.41 1.16 3.21
C MET A 14 13.93 0.97 3.33
N LEU A 15 14.32 0.00 4.16
CA LEU A 15 15.72 -0.44 4.21
C LEU A 15 16.12 -0.98 2.83
N PRO A 16 17.41 -0.82 2.42
CA PRO A 16 17.82 -1.17 1.06
C PRO A 16 17.45 -2.59 0.62
N LYS A 17 17.62 -3.56 1.50
CA LYS A 17 17.30 -4.96 1.18
C LYS A 17 15.81 -5.16 0.96
N ARG A 18 14.98 -4.56 1.81
CA ARG A 18 13.52 -4.62 1.68
C ARG A 18 13.06 -3.88 0.43
N ARG A 19 13.62 -2.71 0.18
CA ARG A 19 13.34 -1.90 -1.01
C ARG A 19 13.55 -2.70 -2.28
N GLU A 20 14.69 -3.36 -2.40
CA GLU A 20 15.01 -4.13 -3.59
C GLU A 20 14.08 -5.34 -3.76
N ALA A 21 13.76 -6.03 -2.67
CA ALA A 21 12.85 -7.17 -2.72
C ALA A 21 11.45 -6.75 -3.20
N VAL A 22 10.93 -5.64 -2.70
CA VAL A 22 9.63 -5.13 -3.10
C VAL A 22 9.67 -4.66 -4.56
N ARG A 23 10.69 -3.90 -4.93
CA ARG A 23 10.83 -3.38 -6.30
C ARG A 23 10.85 -4.53 -7.33
N VAL A 24 11.65 -5.54 -7.08
CA VAL A 24 11.75 -6.69 -7.99
C VAL A 24 10.41 -7.43 -8.10
N ALA A 25 9.67 -7.51 -7.00
CA ALA A 25 8.40 -8.23 -6.98
C ALA A 25 7.30 -7.51 -7.77
N ILE A 26 7.26 -6.16 -7.75
CA ILE A 26 6.14 -5.42 -8.30
C ILE A 26 6.44 -4.70 -9.62
N GLU A 27 7.68 -4.31 -9.88
CA GLU A 27 8.03 -3.51 -11.06
C GLU A 27 7.56 -4.11 -12.38
N PRO A 28 7.66 -5.43 -12.59
CA PRO A 28 7.21 -6.01 -13.86
C PRO A 28 5.72 -5.89 -14.13
N ALA A 29 4.90 -5.76 -13.09
CA ALA A 29 3.45 -5.78 -13.21
C ALA A 29 2.78 -4.41 -13.00
N TYR A 30 3.51 -3.43 -12.46
CA TYR A 30 2.95 -2.13 -12.11
C TYR A 30 3.84 -1.00 -12.59
N THR A 31 3.20 0.14 -12.89
CA THR A 31 3.92 1.40 -13.06
C THR A 31 4.14 1.97 -11.66
N LEU A 32 5.38 2.16 -11.25
CA LEU A 32 5.72 2.64 -9.91
C LEU A 32 5.76 4.16 -9.85
N VAL A 33 5.11 4.73 -8.85
CA VAL A 33 5.20 6.17 -8.57
C VAL A 33 5.44 6.36 -7.07
N ASP A 34 6.10 7.45 -6.70
CA ASP A 34 6.35 7.74 -5.29
C ASP A 34 5.06 8.23 -4.62
N ILE A 35 4.87 7.85 -3.36
CA ILE A 35 3.76 8.40 -2.58
C ILE A 35 4.08 9.86 -2.19
N PRO A 36 3.05 10.71 -2.00
CA PRO A 36 3.29 12.07 -1.51
C PRO A 36 3.83 12.03 -0.07
N ARG A 37 4.41 13.15 0.35
CA ARG A 37 5.00 13.27 1.70
C ARG A 37 3.98 12.98 2.81
N CYS A 38 2.73 13.32 2.57
CA CYS A 38 1.65 13.10 3.54
C CYS A 38 0.81 11.90 3.07
N ALA A 39 0.74 10.85 3.89
CA ALA A 39 -0.05 9.68 3.55
C ALA A 39 -1.53 10.02 3.38
N ALA A 40 -2.04 11.02 4.09
CA ALA A 40 -3.42 11.45 3.96
C ALA A 40 -3.77 11.93 2.55
N GLU A 41 -2.80 12.42 1.77
CA GLU A 41 -3.01 12.78 0.37
C GLU A 41 -3.09 11.57 -0.53
N GLN A 42 -2.44 10.47 -0.16
CA GLN A 42 -2.39 9.28 -0.98
C GLN A 42 -3.72 8.55 -1.05
N TYR A 43 -4.44 8.46 0.07
CA TYR A 43 -5.69 7.72 0.11
C TYR A 43 -6.78 8.27 -0.83
N PRO A 44 -7.00 9.58 -0.91
CA PRO A 44 -7.95 10.11 -1.90
C PRO A 44 -7.58 9.78 -3.34
N ARG A 45 -6.31 9.67 -3.66
CA ARG A 45 -5.87 9.33 -5.02
C ARG A 45 -6.30 7.93 -5.43
N LEU A 46 -6.40 6.99 -4.49
CA LEU A 46 -6.95 5.66 -4.76
C LEU A 46 -8.44 5.74 -5.10
N VAL A 47 -9.19 6.52 -4.32
CA VAL A 47 -10.63 6.66 -4.53
C VAL A 47 -10.94 7.40 -5.82
N LEU A 48 -10.13 8.41 -6.16
CA LEU A 48 -10.32 9.20 -7.37
C LEU A 48 -9.77 8.54 -8.64
N GLY A 49 -9.11 7.39 -8.50
CA GLY A 49 -8.59 6.66 -9.66
C GLY A 49 -7.25 7.14 -10.19
N GLU A 50 -6.55 8.01 -9.47
CA GLU A 50 -5.22 8.46 -9.89
C GLU A 50 -4.16 7.38 -9.71
N ASN A 51 -4.34 6.51 -8.71
CA ASN A 51 -3.51 5.33 -8.48
C ASN A 51 -4.41 4.13 -8.27
N ASP A 52 -3.87 2.95 -8.44
CA ASP A 52 -4.61 1.69 -8.26
C ASP A 52 -4.27 1.02 -6.94
N ILE A 53 -3.03 1.15 -6.50
CA ILE A 53 -2.49 0.49 -5.31
C ILE A 53 -1.59 1.48 -4.57
N ALA A 54 -1.56 1.39 -3.25
CA ALA A 54 -0.63 2.14 -2.41
C ALA A 54 0.04 1.17 -1.44
N ILE A 55 1.36 1.26 -1.33
CA ILE A 55 2.17 0.37 -0.50
C ILE A 55 2.89 1.20 0.55
N PHE A 56 2.60 0.94 1.82
CA PHE A 56 3.20 1.64 2.95
C PHE A 56 3.99 0.66 3.82
N GLU A 57 5.13 1.12 4.34
CA GLU A 57 5.91 0.36 5.30
C GLU A 57 5.61 0.80 6.73
N ARG A 58 5.62 2.10 6.99
CA ARG A 58 5.31 2.68 8.31
C ARG A 58 3.83 3.01 8.38
N THR A 59 3.20 2.77 9.54
CA THR A 59 1.76 2.87 9.66
C THR A 59 1.31 3.62 10.92
N LEU A 60 1.90 4.80 11.14
CA LEU A 60 1.53 5.63 12.30
C LEU A 60 0.05 6.04 12.24
N PRO A 61 -0.67 6.07 13.38
CA PRO A 61 -2.13 6.27 13.37
C PRO A 61 -2.59 7.58 12.74
N TRP A 62 -1.89 8.67 13.01
CA TRP A 62 -2.28 9.98 12.47
C TRP A 62 -2.12 10.06 10.94
N ASP A 63 -1.35 9.15 10.36
CA ASP A 63 -1.17 9.10 8.91
C ASP A 63 -2.17 8.17 8.23
N HIS A 64 -2.65 7.14 8.92
CA HIS A 64 -3.33 6.02 8.26
C HIS A 64 -4.75 5.71 8.75
N ALA A 65 -5.11 6.00 9.98
CA ALA A 65 -6.37 5.56 10.54
C ALA A 65 -7.59 6.07 9.75
N ALA A 66 -7.67 7.37 9.52
CA ALA A 66 -8.80 7.97 8.80
C ALA A 66 -8.78 7.58 7.32
N GLY A 67 -7.59 7.52 6.71
CA GLY A 67 -7.46 7.15 5.30
C GLY A 67 -7.88 5.72 5.03
N ALA A 68 -7.52 4.80 5.92
CA ALA A 68 -7.92 3.40 5.78
C ALA A 68 -9.44 3.28 5.83
N LEU A 69 -10.09 3.94 6.78
CA LEU A 69 -11.54 3.95 6.87
C LEU A 69 -12.17 4.55 5.61
N PHE A 70 -11.66 5.68 5.15
CA PHE A 70 -12.15 6.37 3.97
C PHE A 70 -12.14 5.46 2.73
N VAL A 71 -11.03 4.80 2.46
CA VAL A 71 -10.91 3.92 1.29
C VAL A 71 -11.82 2.71 1.41
N ASN A 72 -11.87 2.08 2.58
CA ASN A 72 -12.74 0.91 2.80
C ASN A 72 -14.22 1.27 2.60
N GLU A 73 -14.66 2.44 3.09
CA GLU A 73 -16.04 2.89 2.92
C GLU A 73 -16.35 3.26 1.46
N ALA A 74 -15.34 3.66 0.69
CA ALA A 74 -15.52 4.03 -0.70
C ALA A 74 -15.47 2.86 -1.68
N GLY A 75 -15.36 1.62 -1.18
CA GLY A 75 -15.37 0.43 -2.01
C GLY A 75 -13.99 -0.14 -2.34
N GLY A 76 -12.92 0.50 -1.85
CA GLY A 76 -11.58 -0.03 -1.96
C GLY A 76 -11.25 -0.95 -0.79
N LYS A 77 -9.99 -1.27 -0.63
CA LYS A 77 -9.54 -2.09 0.50
C LYS A 77 -8.20 -1.58 1.02
N VAL A 78 -8.11 -1.39 2.34
CA VAL A 78 -6.85 -1.11 3.04
C VAL A 78 -6.71 -2.14 4.15
N ALA A 79 -5.66 -2.93 4.11
CA ALA A 79 -5.43 -4.00 5.08
C ALA A 79 -3.95 -4.34 5.16
N ARG A 80 -3.59 -5.03 6.23
CA ARG A 80 -2.24 -5.61 6.39
C ARG A 80 -2.02 -6.70 5.35
N PRO A 81 -0.77 -7.03 5.00
CA PRO A 81 -0.50 -8.07 3.99
C PRO A 81 -1.12 -9.43 4.30
N ASP A 82 -1.38 -9.75 5.57
CA ASP A 82 -2.04 -11.00 5.96
C ASP A 82 -3.57 -10.92 5.89
N GLY A 83 -4.10 -9.79 5.44
CA GLY A 83 -5.54 -9.58 5.32
C GLY A 83 -6.21 -8.98 6.54
N SER A 84 -5.51 -8.85 7.67
CA SER A 84 -6.11 -8.26 8.87
C SER A 84 -6.28 -6.74 8.69
N PRO A 85 -7.32 -6.15 9.31
CA PRO A 85 -7.57 -4.72 9.16
C PRO A 85 -6.51 -3.89 9.88
N TYR A 86 -6.35 -2.64 9.44
CA TYR A 86 -5.49 -1.69 10.15
C TYR A 86 -6.08 -1.38 11.52
N ARG A 87 -5.26 -1.44 12.56
CA ARG A 87 -5.65 -1.09 13.92
C ARG A 87 -4.65 -0.10 14.49
N VAL A 88 -5.16 0.93 15.18
CA VAL A 88 -4.29 1.96 15.75
C VAL A 88 -3.38 1.43 16.86
N ASP A 89 -3.81 0.38 17.56
CA ASP A 89 -3.01 -0.25 18.61
C ASP A 89 -1.91 -1.16 18.05
N GLU A 90 -1.87 -1.33 16.72
CA GLU A 90 -0.85 -2.12 16.03
C GLU A 90 0.01 -1.26 15.11
N HIS A 91 0.11 0.04 15.38
CA HIS A 91 0.81 0.96 14.48
C HIS A 91 2.31 0.65 14.30
N ALA A 92 2.92 -0.04 15.25
CA ALA A 92 4.33 -0.45 15.13
C ALA A 92 4.53 -1.62 14.17
N ARG A 93 3.45 -2.31 13.79
CA ARG A 93 3.50 -3.42 12.85
C ARG A 93 3.74 -2.88 11.44
N PRO A 94 4.78 -3.38 10.72
CA PRO A 94 5.08 -2.87 9.37
C PRO A 94 4.12 -3.39 8.32
N GLY A 95 3.99 -2.60 7.26
CA GLY A 95 3.28 -3.03 6.07
C GLY A 95 1.79 -2.76 6.09
N LEU A 96 1.34 -1.99 5.10
CA LEU A 96 -0.07 -1.72 4.87
C LEU A 96 -0.26 -1.54 3.37
N ILE A 97 -1.29 -2.16 2.81
CA ILE A 97 -1.56 -2.09 1.39
C ILE A 97 -2.96 -1.54 1.19
N GLY A 98 -3.06 -0.47 0.39
CA GLY A 98 -4.34 0.08 -0.04
C GLY A 98 -4.54 -0.19 -1.51
N ALA A 99 -5.78 -0.39 -1.92
CA ALA A 99 -6.11 -0.59 -3.33
C ALA A 99 -7.49 -0.03 -3.64
N ALA A 100 -7.69 0.33 -4.90
CA ALA A 100 -8.95 0.89 -5.36
C ALA A 100 -10.08 -0.15 -5.37
N SER A 101 -9.75 -1.44 -5.36
CA SER A 101 -10.72 -2.53 -5.28
C SER A 101 -10.12 -3.73 -4.54
N GLU A 102 -10.98 -4.61 -4.07
CA GLU A 102 -10.52 -5.83 -3.39
C GLU A 102 -9.70 -6.73 -4.33
N ARG A 103 -10.10 -6.80 -5.60
CA ARG A 103 -9.36 -7.60 -6.59
C ARG A 103 -7.93 -7.08 -6.77
N LEU A 104 -7.77 -5.76 -6.89
CA LEU A 104 -6.44 -5.16 -7.02
C LEU A 104 -5.61 -5.40 -5.76
N TRP A 105 -6.25 -5.38 -4.59
CA TRP A 105 -5.58 -5.67 -3.33
C TRP A 105 -5.05 -7.10 -3.30
N ASP A 106 -5.90 -8.07 -3.66
CA ASP A 106 -5.52 -9.48 -3.66
C ASP A 106 -4.38 -9.75 -4.63
N GLU A 107 -4.41 -9.15 -5.81
CA GLU A 107 -3.35 -9.29 -6.80
C GLU A 107 -2.03 -8.71 -6.30
N ALA A 108 -2.07 -7.57 -5.64
CA ALA A 108 -0.86 -6.92 -5.11
C ALA A 108 -0.23 -7.75 -4.00
N VAL A 109 -1.04 -8.25 -3.07
CA VAL A 109 -0.54 -9.06 -1.96
C VAL A 109 0.11 -10.35 -2.47
N ALA A 110 -0.49 -10.96 -3.50
CA ALA A 110 0.07 -12.18 -4.08
C ALA A 110 1.47 -11.97 -4.68
N ARG A 111 1.81 -10.75 -5.07
CA ARG A 111 3.10 -10.42 -5.67
C ARG A 111 4.14 -9.96 -4.66
N LEU A 112 3.71 -9.35 -3.57
CA LEU A 112 4.63 -8.75 -2.60
C LEU A 112 5.28 -9.81 -1.71
N PRO A 113 6.57 -9.66 -1.38
CA PRO A 113 7.19 -10.51 -0.37
C PRO A 113 6.62 -10.19 1.00
N ALA A 114 6.54 -11.20 1.87
CA ALA A 114 6.02 -11.03 3.22
C ALA A 114 6.87 -10.01 4.00
N PRO A 115 6.26 -9.16 4.84
CA PRO A 115 7.03 -8.29 5.73
C PRO A 115 7.83 -9.15 6.69
N THR A 116 9.07 -8.71 6.98
CA THR A 116 9.92 -9.39 7.95
C THR A 116 10.17 -8.47 9.13
N ALA A 117 10.42 -9.07 10.30
CA ALA A 117 10.69 -8.30 11.50
C ALA A 117 11.96 -7.44 11.38
N ASP A 118 12.88 -7.84 10.53
CA ASP A 118 14.15 -7.14 10.32
C ASP A 118 14.13 -6.23 9.11
N GLY A 119 12.98 -6.03 8.57
CA GLY A 119 12.81 -5.11 7.50
C GLY A 119 12.67 -5.33 6.18
#